data_6c8e1b7589550ef1b010b5e7ba939c6c
#
_entry.id   6c8e1b7589550ef1b010b5e7ba939c6c
#
_cell.length_a   1.000
_cell.length_b   1.000
_cell.length_c   1.000
_cell.angle_alpha   90.00
_cell.angle_beta   90.00
_cell.angle_gamma   90.00
#
_symmetry.space_group_name_H-M   'P 1'
#
loop_
_entity.id
_entity.type
_entity.pdbx_description
1 polymer ?
#
loop_
_entity_poly.entity_id
_entity_poly.type
_entity_poly.pdbx_seq_one_letter_code
_entity_poly.pdbx_strand_id
1 'polypeptide(L)'
;ISQWGQDFRPSYLRIRDFVASLPQRPVVGAFTATATAHVRDDIREQLALQKPYEVTTSFDRPNLYFETRRALPSQKPKELLDLVLKEGDNAGIVYCSTTKQVDETARLLQSRGIRAAAYHAKLDPAAESGRFPL
;
A
#
# COMPACT_ATOMS: atom_id res chain seq x y z
N ILE A 1 5.69 13.76 -2.31
CA ILE A 1 7.08 14.18 -2.18
C ILE A 1 7.51 13.95 -0.72
N SER A 2 7.24 12.77 -0.22
CA SER A 2 7.77 12.31 1.05
C SER A 2 9.20 11.80 0.87
N GLN A 3 9.94 11.58 1.96
CA GLN A 3 11.28 11.01 1.97
C GLN A 3 11.41 9.77 1.05
N TRP A 4 10.38 8.93 0.97
CA TRP A 4 10.28 7.79 0.06
C TRP A 4 10.00 8.17 -1.41
N GLY A 5 9.31 9.29 -1.65
CA GLY A 5 8.98 9.76 -3.00
C GLY A 5 10.19 10.32 -3.75
N GLN A 6 11.13 10.95 -3.05
CA GLN A 6 12.36 11.49 -3.63
C GLN A 6 13.30 10.39 -4.10
N ASP A 7 13.47 9.34 -3.29
CA ASP A 7 14.32 8.19 -3.62
C ASP A 7 13.73 7.35 -4.76
N PHE A 8 12.40 7.29 -4.86
CA PHE A 8 11.72 6.46 -5.85
C PHE A 8 11.46 7.20 -7.18
N ARG A 9 11.31 8.54 -7.16
CA ARG A 9 11.03 9.37 -8.36
C ARG A 9 11.76 10.71 -8.30
N PRO A 10 13.03 10.76 -8.67
CA PRO A 10 13.83 11.99 -8.66
C PRO A 10 13.22 13.15 -9.48
N SER A 11 12.39 12.82 -10.47
CA SER A 11 11.68 13.81 -11.29
C SER A 11 10.74 14.72 -10.50
N TYR A 12 10.27 14.28 -9.32
CA TYR A 12 9.41 15.12 -8.45
C TYR A 12 10.12 16.38 -7.95
N LEU A 13 11.44 16.33 -7.77
CA LEU A 13 12.24 17.47 -7.36
C LEU A 13 12.24 18.60 -8.41
N ARG A 14 12.00 18.27 -9.67
CA ARG A 14 12.00 19.22 -10.79
C ARG A 14 10.64 19.88 -11.04
N ILE A 15 9.56 19.44 -10.36
CA ILE A 15 8.22 19.99 -10.59
C ILE A 15 8.18 21.49 -10.26
N ARG A 16 8.83 21.92 -9.17
CA ARG A 16 8.93 23.31 -8.78
C ARG A 16 9.55 24.17 -9.88
N ASP A 17 10.72 23.73 -10.37
CA ASP A 17 11.47 24.46 -11.39
C ASP A 17 10.71 24.51 -12.71
N PHE A 18 10.07 23.42 -13.08
CA PHE A 18 9.17 23.37 -14.23
C PHE A 18 8.03 24.37 -14.11
N VAL A 19 7.30 24.36 -12.99
CA VAL A 19 6.20 25.32 -12.75
C VAL A 19 6.71 26.77 -12.78
N ALA A 20 7.90 27.03 -12.24
CA ALA A 20 8.52 28.37 -12.24
C ALA A 20 8.98 28.82 -13.63
N SER A 21 9.30 27.89 -14.55
CA SER A 21 9.73 28.20 -15.91
C SER A 21 8.58 28.56 -16.87
N LEU A 22 7.33 28.32 -16.45
CA LEU A 22 6.18 28.65 -17.30
C LEU A 22 5.90 30.14 -17.35
N PRO A 23 5.51 30.70 -18.51
CA PRO A 23 5.21 32.12 -18.68
C PRO A 23 4.12 32.63 -17.71
N GLN A 24 3.18 31.77 -17.37
CA GLN A 24 2.14 32.01 -16.39
C GLN A 24 2.05 30.84 -15.44
N ARG A 25 2.10 31.11 -14.13
CA ARG A 25 1.99 30.08 -13.13
C ARG A 25 0.62 29.39 -13.18
N PRO A 26 0.55 28.08 -13.38
CA PRO A 26 -0.72 27.35 -13.35
C PRO A 26 -1.24 27.17 -11.93
N VAL A 27 -2.51 26.77 -11.81
CA VAL A 27 -3.03 26.23 -10.55
C VAL A 27 -2.34 24.89 -10.27
N VAL A 28 -1.76 24.76 -9.09
CA VAL A 28 -1.06 23.53 -8.66
C VAL A 28 -1.90 22.80 -7.63
N GLY A 29 -2.30 21.56 -7.93
CA GLY A 29 -3.00 20.65 -7.01
C GLY A 29 -2.09 19.51 -6.56
N ALA A 30 -2.04 19.26 -5.24
CA ALA A 30 -1.34 18.12 -4.67
C ALA A 30 -2.33 17.21 -3.93
N PHE A 31 -2.37 15.94 -4.30
CA PHE A 31 -3.28 14.95 -3.74
C PHE A 31 -2.50 13.80 -3.16
N THR A 32 -2.87 13.37 -1.96
CA THR A 32 -2.25 12.23 -1.29
C THR A 32 -3.24 11.57 -0.34
N ALA A 33 -3.16 10.26 -0.19
CA ALA A 33 -3.98 9.51 0.75
C ALA A 33 -3.36 9.43 2.16
N THR A 34 -2.06 9.71 2.32
CA THR A 34 -1.31 9.30 3.52
C THR A 34 -0.33 10.36 4.04
N ALA A 35 -0.58 11.66 3.79
CA ALA A 35 0.32 12.70 4.25
C ALA A 35 0.15 12.99 5.74
N THR A 36 1.21 12.78 6.51
CA THR A 36 1.34 13.32 7.88
C THR A 36 1.46 14.85 7.85
N ALA A 37 1.37 15.52 9.01
CA ALA A 37 1.54 16.97 9.09
C ALA A 37 2.88 17.40 8.48
N HIS A 38 3.98 16.75 8.86
CA HIS A 38 5.31 17.01 8.32
C HIS A 38 5.37 16.85 6.78
N VAL A 39 4.80 15.77 6.24
CA VAL A 39 4.75 15.55 4.78
C VAL A 39 3.93 16.63 4.06
N ARG A 40 2.88 17.17 4.68
CA ARG A 40 2.11 18.28 4.10
C ARG A 40 2.94 19.56 4.02
N ASP A 41 3.71 19.85 5.07
CA ASP A 41 4.62 21.00 5.09
C ASP A 41 5.71 20.88 4.01
N ASP A 42 6.31 19.69 3.87
CA ASP A 42 7.25 19.37 2.78
C ASP A 42 6.62 19.60 1.40
N ILE A 43 5.39 19.15 1.18
CA ILE A 43 4.69 19.34 -0.10
C ILE A 43 4.49 20.83 -0.40
N ARG A 44 4.10 21.64 0.60
CA ARG A 44 3.93 23.09 0.43
C ARG A 44 5.24 23.76 -0.01
N GLU A 45 6.33 23.40 0.67
CA GLU A 45 7.65 23.96 0.40
C GLU A 45 8.19 23.50 -0.95
N GLN A 46 8.18 22.20 -1.21
CA GLN A 46 8.71 21.59 -2.42
C GLN A 46 7.99 22.06 -3.69
N LEU A 47 6.69 22.27 -3.63
CA LEU A 47 5.90 22.78 -4.75
C LEU A 47 5.75 24.31 -4.75
N ALA A 48 6.34 25.00 -3.76
CA ALA A 48 6.22 26.44 -3.55
C ALA A 48 4.75 26.91 -3.65
N LEU A 49 3.84 26.22 -2.95
CA LEU A 49 2.41 26.52 -3.00
C LEU A 49 2.13 27.92 -2.43
N GLN A 50 1.34 28.70 -3.14
CA GLN A 50 0.98 30.07 -2.76
C GLN A 50 -0.42 30.11 -2.13
N LYS A 51 -0.49 30.33 -0.80
CA LYS A 51 -1.75 30.37 -0.04
C LYS A 51 -2.68 29.17 -0.38
N PRO A 52 -2.20 27.93 -0.24
CA PRO A 52 -2.97 26.78 -0.66
C PRO A 52 -4.25 26.62 0.17
N TYR A 53 -5.33 26.26 -0.50
CA TYR A 53 -6.50 25.72 0.18
C TYR A 53 -6.25 24.27 0.54
N GLU A 54 -6.37 23.91 1.81
CA GLU A 54 -6.06 22.59 2.29
C GLU A 54 -7.29 21.90 2.86
N VAL A 55 -7.51 20.67 2.42
CA VAL A 55 -8.55 19.79 2.95
C VAL A 55 -7.87 18.53 3.48
N THR A 56 -8.12 18.21 4.73
CA THR A 56 -7.68 16.97 5.34
C THR A 56 -8.91 16.24 5.86
N THR A 57 -9.18 15.06 5.31
CA THR A 57 -10.21 14.18 5.84
C THR A 57 -9.61 13.32 6.96
N SER A 58 -10.44 12.87 7.88
CA SER A 58 -10.00 11.97 8.95
C SER A 58 -9.45 10.66 8.37
N PHE A 59 -8.36 10.17 8.96
CA PHE A 59 -7.85 8.81 8.72
C PHE A 59 -8.62 7.76 9.53
N ASP A 60 -9.47 8.20 10.44
CA ASP A 60 -10.28 7.29 11.24
C ASP A 60 -11.29 6.55 10.35
N ARG A 61 -11.24 5.25 10.45
CA ARG A 61 -12.06 4.32 9.67
C ARG A 61 -12.81 3.43 10.67
N PRO A 62 -13.94 3.88 11.18
CA PRO A 62 -14.67 3.18 12.26
C PRO A 62 -15.14 1.77 11.87
N ASN A 63 -15.13 1.47 10.57
CA ASN A 63 -15.42 0.14 10.04
C ASN A 63 -14.21 -0.80 10.00
N LEU A 64 -13.02 -0.35 10.41
CA LEU A 64 -11.82 -1.18 10.46
C LEU A 64 -11.50 -1.56 11.91
N TYR A 65 -11.27 -2.84 12.12
CA TYR A 65 -10.77 -3.38 13.37
C TYR A 65 -9.31 -3.77 13.24
N PHE A 66 -8.49 -3.33 14.20
CA PHE A 66 -7.06 -3.63 14.23
C PHE A 66 -6.74 -4.48 15.45
N GLU A 67 -6.03 -5.59 15.23
CA GLU A 67 -5.59 -6.48 16.29
C GLU A 67 -4.11 -6.86 16.07
N THR A 68 -3.34 -6.94 17.16
CA THR A 68 -1.97 -7.45 17.15
C THR A 68 -1.89 -8.69 18.01
N ARG A 69 -1.45 -9.80 17.43
CA ARG A 69 -1.22 -11.08 18.13
C ARG A 69 0.27 -11.40 18.18
N ARG A 70 0.76 -11.71 19.36
CA ARG A 70 2.12 -12.24 19.51
C ARG A 70 2.09 -13.74 19.22
N ALA A 71 2.92 -14.17 18.27
CA ALA A 71 3.08 -15.58 17.95
C ALA A 71 4.56 -15.88 17.63
N LEU A 72 5.04 -17.05 18.08
CA LEU A 72 6.34 -17.57 17.65
C LEU A 72 6.31 -17.87 16.15
N PRO A 73 7.45 -17.81 15.44
CA PRO A 73 7.50 -18.12 14.01
C PRO A 73 6.86 -19.48 13.65
N SER A 74 7.05 -20.48 14.49
CA SER A 74 6.46 -21.83 14.32
C SER A 74 4.93 -21.87 14.50
N GLN A 75 4.36 -20.91 15.21
CA GLN A 75 2.92 -20.84 15.49
C GLN A 75 2.14 -20.00 14.45
N LYS A 76 2.84 -19.10 13.73
CA LYS A 76 2.20 -18.20 12.75
C LYS A 76 1.37 -18.93 11.68
N PRO A 77 1.80 -20.05 11.09
CA PRO A 77 0.98 -20.76 10.11
C PRO A 77 -0.34 -21.26 10.67
N LYS A 78 -0.35 -21.73 11.93
CA LYS A 78 -1.56 -22.17 12.62
C LYS A 78 -2.49 -21.02 12.92
N GLU A 79 -1.96 -19.92 13.51
CA GLU A 79 -2.73 -18.72 13.81
C GLU A 79 -3.38 -18.12 12.56
N LEU A 80 -2.65 -18.10 11.44
CA LEU A 80 -3.18 -17.64 10.17
C LEU A 80 -4.33 -18.53 9.69
N LEU A 81 -4.15 -19.85 9.76
CA LEU A 81 -5.16 -20.79 9.32
C LEU A 81 -6.44 -20.67 10.17
N ASP A 82 -6.29 -20.59 11.48
CA ASP A 82 -7.41 -20.43 12.42
C ASP A 82 -8.17 -19.11 12.14
N LEU A 83 -7.46 -18.04 11.84
CA LEU A 83 -8.05 -16.76 11.46
C LEU A 83 -8.83 -16.86 10.15
N VAL A 84 -8.21 -17.41 9.09
CA VAL A 84 -8.86 -17.54 7.78
C VAL A 84 -10.10 -18.44 7.84
N LEU A 85 -10.04 -19.55 8.58
CA LEU A 85 -11.19 -20.43 8.77
C LEU A 85 -12.32 -19.77 9.54
N LYS A 86 -12.01 -18.87 10.50
CA LYS A 86 -12.99 -18.09 11.23
C LYS A 86 -13.72 -17.09 10.34
N GLU A 87 -13.01 -16.48 9.38
CA GLU A 87 -13.59 -15.51 8.44
C GLU A 87 -14.47 -16.17 7.34
N GLY A 88 -14.39 -17.48 7.18
CA GLY A 88 -15.22 -18.23 6.24
C GLY A 88 -14.98 -17.83 4.77
N ASP A 89 -16.06 -17.43 4.09
CA ASP A 89 -16.01 -17.05 2.66
C ASP A 89 -15.61 -15.59 2.40
N ASN A 90 -15.22 -14.85 3.44
CA ASN A 90 -14.76 -13.48 3.28
C ASN A 90 -13.44 -13.43 2.50
N ALA A 91 -13.31 -12.41 1.63
CA ALA A 91 -12.06 -12.15 0.94
C ALA A 91 -11.00 -11.59 1.90
N GLY A 92 -9.75 -12.00 1.74
CA GLY A 92 -8.64 -11.57 2.58
C GLY A 92 -7.34 -11.39 1.81
N ILE A 93 -6.44 -10.57 2.37
CA ILE A 93 -5.09 -10.37 1.85
C ILE A 93 -4.10 -10.70 2.96
N VAL A 94 -3.13 -11.57 2.67
CA VAL A 94 -2.04 -11.94 3.59
C VAL A 94 -0.73 -11.36 3.07
N TYR A 95 -0.16 -10.41 3.80
CA TYR A 95 1.14 -9.85 3.49
C TYR A 95 2.26 -10.69 4.13
N CYS A 96 3.26 -11.05 3.34
CA CYS A 96 4.44 -11.79 3.77
C CYS A 96 5.71 -10.97 3.51
N SER A 97 6.75 -11.18 4.33
CA SER A 97 8.00 -10.45 4.22
C SER A 97 8.88 -10.89 3.06
N THR A 98 8.69 -12.10 2.52
CA THR A 98 9.49 -12.64 1.41
C THR A 98 8.62 -13.40 0.41
N THR A 99 9.07 -13.46 -0.85
CA THR A 99 8.39 -14.24 -1.92
C THR A 99 8.27 -15.72 -1.56
N LYS A 100 9.28 -16.30 -0.90
CA LYS A 100 9.24 -17.68 -0.42
C LYS A 100 8.09 -17.88 0.58
N GLN A 101 7.91 -16.96 1.53
CA GLN A 101 6.79 -17.04 2.48
C GLN A 101 5.43 -16.88 1.79
N VAL A 102 5.33 -16.06 0.74
CA VAL A 102 4.10 -15.96 -0.06
C VAL A 102 3.72 -17.32 -0.64
N ASP A 103 4.69 -18.00 -1.30
CA ASP A 103 4.46 -19.31 -1.90
C ASP A 103 4.10 -20.38 -0.87
N GLU A 104 4.82 -20.41 0.26
CA GLU A 104 4.58 -21.36 1.35
C GLU A 104 3.19 -21.14 1.97
N THR A 105 2.80 -19.89 2.19
CA THR A 105 1.49 -19.53 2.73
C THR A 105 0.37 -19.89 1.77
N ALA A 106 0.51 -19.60 0.49
CA ALA A 106 -0.49 -19.97 -0.51
C ALA A 106 -0.68 -21.49 -0.57
N ARG A 107 0.41 -22.27 -0.59
CA ARG A 107 0.35 -23.75 -0.57
C ARG A 107 -0.32 -24.27 0.70
N LEU A 108 0.00 -23.70 1.86
CA LEU A 108 -0.64 -24.07 3.12
C LEU A 108 -2.15 -23.90 3.06
N LEU A 109 -2.63 -22.74 2.62
CA LEU A 109 -4.06 -22.44 2.52
C LEU A 109 -4.74 -23.38 1.50
N GLN A 110 -4.13 -23.57 0.32
CA GLN A 110 -4.62 -24.49 -0.72
C GLN A 110 -4.70 -25.94 -0.23
N SER A 111 -3.72 -26.42 0.55
CA SER A 111 -3.72 -27.78 1.12
C SER A 111 -4.86 -28.02 2.11
N ARG A 112 -5.49 -26.95 2.59
CA ARG A 112 -6.66 -27.00 3.49
C ARG A 112 -7.97 -26.68 2.77
N GLY A 113 -7.97 -26.70 1.43
CA GLY A 113 -9.15 -26.43 0.62
C GLY A 113 -9.55 -24.97 0.51
N ILE A 114 -8.71 -24.03 1.00
CA ILE A 114 -8.97 -22.60 0.93
C ILE A 114 -8.50 -22.09 -0.44
N ARG A 115 -9.35 -21.33 -1.13
CA ARG A 115 -9.01 -20.68 -2.41
C ARG A 115 -8.02 -19.53 -2.14
N ALA A 116 -6.75 -19.75 -2.42
CA ALA A 116 -5.70 -18.76 -2.24
C ALA A 116 -4.78 -18.70 -3.47
N ALA A 117 -4.28 -17.52 -3.80
CA ALA A 117 -3.30 -17.30 -4.86
C ALA A 117 -2.08 -16.55 -4.32
N ALA A 118 -0.89 -16.94 -4.76
CA ALA A 118 0.32 -16.19 -4.49
C ALA A 118 0.40 -14.99 -5.45
N TYR A 119 0.86 -13.83 -4.94
CA TYR A 119 1.13 -12.64 -5.74
C TYR A 119 2.47 -12.01 -5.33
N HIS A 120 3.44 -11.95 -6.25
CA HIS A 120 4.72 -11.28 -6.05
C HIS A 120 5.45 -11.07 -7.39
N ALA A 121 6.44 -10.17 -7.41
CA ALA A 121 7.13 -9.72 -8.63
C ALA A 121 7.92 -10.81 -9.41
N LYS A 122 8.10 -12.01 -8.86
CA LYS A 122 8.77 -13.14 -9.53
C LYS A 122 7.79 -14.10 -10.24
N LEU A 123 6.50 -13.81 -10.20
CA LEU A 123 5.50 -14.60 -10.93
C LEU A 123 5.51 -14.23 -12.40
N ASP A 124 5.25 -15.22 -13.26
CA ASP A 124 5.07 -14.99 -14.68
C ASP A 124 3.77 -14.19 -14.90
N PRO A 125 3.82 -13.04 -15.61
CA PRO A 125 2.64 -12.24 -15.90
C PRO A 125 1.52 -13.03 -16.62
N ALA A 126 1.86 -14.03 -17.42
CA ALA A 126 0.89 -14.90 -18.08
C ALA A 126 0.12 -15.80 -17.09
N ALA A 127 0.69 -16.07 -15.92
CA ALA A 127 0.04 -16.85 -14.87
C ALA A 127 -0.90 -16.00 -13.97
N GLU A 128 -0.85 -14.67 -14.05
CA GLU A 128 -1.68 -13.78 -13.23
C GLU A 128 -3.13 -13.71 -13.73
N SER A 129 -3.35 -13.73 -15.04
CA SER A 129 -4.68 -13.56 -15.65
C SER A 129 -5.69 -14.68 -15.38
N GLY A 130 -5.25 -15.82 -14.89
CA GLY A 130 -6.11 -16.97 -14.55
C GLY A 130 -6.33 -17.21 -13.06
N ARG A 131 -5.67 -16.45 -12.17
CA ARG A 131 -5.65 -16.76 -10.72
C ARG A 131 -6.74 -16.07 -9.89
N PHE A 132 -7.35 -15.03 -10.41
CA PHE A 132 -8.45 -14.31 -9.77
C PHE A 132 -9.67 -14.35 -10.68
N PRO A 133 -10.46 -15.43 -10.69
CA PRO A 133 -11.77 -15.38 -11.33
C PRO A 133 -12.62 -14.35 -10.58
N LEU A 134 -13.13 -13.37 -11.31
CA LEU A 134 -14.12 -12.41 -10.84
C LEU A 134 -15.40 -13.14 -10.40
#